data_6d65ff5498dcbf68f66cd535c58912d2
#
_entry.id   6d65ff5498dcbf68f66cd535c58912d2
#
_cell.length_a   1.000
_cell.length_b   1.000
_cell.length_c   1.000
_cell.angle_alpha   90.00
_cell.angle_beta   90.00
_cell.angle_gamma   90.00
#
_symmetry.space_group_name_H-M   'P 1'
#
loop_
_entity.id
_entity.type
_entity.pdbx_description
1 polymer ?
#
loop_
_entity_poly.entity_id
_entity_poly.type
_entity_poly.pdbx_seq_one_letter_code
_entity_poly.pdbx_strand_id
1 'polypeptide(L)'
;HFTNKEEVLKEGLYSYYALLNSKRTEEFGHISTLREYVDLTIQKLTGIHNYSARTFSSEIPEILCLSLIVEVIALFPEFKKVVLASKMLRLSKLEQLILNAKRAGELRNDVDTSILAKNLLNISVGVINYLIMHQDISYALSAVRSQYEQLYSLAVGE
;
A
#
# COMPACT_ATOMS: atom_id res chain seq x y z
N HIS A 1 -23.48 -16.76 -14.30
CA HIS A 1 -24.44 -16.97 -13.20
C HIS A 1 -23.68 -17.52 -12.01
N PHE A 2 -23.71 -16.81 -10.88
CA PHE A 2 -23.07 -17.25 -9.63
C PHE A 2 -24.02 -18.23 -8.92
N THR A 3 -23.47 -19.30 -8.38
CA THR A 3 -24.26 -20.36 -7.71
C THR A 3 -24.54 -20.03 -6.25
N ASN A 4 -23.71 -19.18 -5.61
CA ASN A 4 -23.89 -18.76 -4.22
C ASN A 4 -23.16 -17.44 -3.91
N LYS A 5 -23.38 -16.91 -2.69
CA LYS A 5 -22.74 -15.66 -2.22
C LYS A 5 -21.21 -15.74 -2.13
N GLU A 6 -20.68 -16.93 -1.84
CA GLU A 6 -19.23 -17.16 -1.71
C GLU A 6 -18.52 -17.03 -3.05
N GLU A 7 -19.15 -17.55 -4.12
CA GLU A 7 -18.62 -17.44 -5.47
C GLU A 7 -18.59 -15.98 -5.95
N VAL A 8 -19.65 -15.21 -5.66
CA VAL A 8 -19.69 -13.76 -5.94
C VAL A 8 -18.57 -13.02 -5.21
N LEU A 9 -18.37 -13.34 -3.92
CA LEU A 9 -17.31 -12.72 -3.11
C LEU A 9 -15.93 -13.06 -3.68
N LYS A 10 -15.70 -14.32 -4.02
CA LYS A 10 -14.45 -14.81 -4.60
C LYS A 10 -14.11 -14.08 -5.90
N GLU A 11 -15.04 -14.07 -6.86
CA GLU A 11 -14.85 -13.37 -8.14
C GLU A 11 -14.65 -11.85 -7.97
N GLY A 12 -15.39 -11.23 -7.06
CA GLY A 12 -15.23 -9.82 -6.72
C GLY A 12 -13.82 -9.50 -6.20
N LEU A 13 -13.28 -10.37 -5.35
CA LEU A 13 -11.92 -10.22 -4.81
C LEU A 13 -10.82 -10.42 -5.87
N TYR A 14 -10.96 -11.41 -6.74
CA TYR A 14 -10.03 -11.61 -7.87
C TYR A 14 -10.03 -10.37 -8.78
N SER A 15 -11.21 -9.88 -9.16
CA SER A 15 -11.36 -8.67 -9.98
C SER A 15 -10.77 -7.43 -9.29
N TYR A 16 -10.98 -7.27 -8.00
CA TYR A 16 -10.42 -6.19 -7.20
C TYR A 16 -8.88 -6.20 -7.22
N TYR A 17 -8.25 -7.37 -6.98
CA TYR A 17 -6.79 -7.47 -6.98
C TYR A 17 -6.20 -7.29 -8.37
N ALA A 18 -6.87 -7.74 -9.43
CA ALA A 18 -6.46 -7.47 -10.81
C ALA A 18 -6.45 -5.96 -11.11
N LEU A 19 -7.52 -5.27 -10.75
CA LEU A 19 -7.63 -3.80 -10.91
C LEU A 19 -6.58 -3.06 -10.07
N LEU A 20 -6.41 -3.47 -8.81
CA LEU A 20 -5.42 -2.88 -7.89
C LEU A 20 -3.99 -3.01 -8.44
N ASN A 21 -3.63 -4.19 -8.97
CA ASN A 21 -2.32 -4.42 -9.54
C ASN A 21 -2.09 -3.61 -10.84
N SER A 22 -3.13 -3.44 -11.65
CA SER A 22 -3.08 -2.60 -12.86
C SER A 22 -2.85 -1.14 -12.50
N LYS A 23 -3.66 -0.59 -11.58
CA LYS A 23 -3.49 0.79 -11.08
C LYS A 23 -2.11 1.04 -10.48
N ARG A 24 -1.61 0.11 -9.66
CA ARG A 24 -0.26 0.21 -9.08
C ARG A 24 0.83 0.20 -10.14
N THR A 25 0.67 -0.63 -11.17
CA THR A 25 1.65 -0.68 -12.26
C THR A 25 1.70 0.63 -13.02
N GLU A 26 0.56 1.23 -13.30
CA GLU A 26 0.44 2.55 -13.92
C GLU A 26 1.09 3.63 -13.05
N GLU A 27 0.76 3.67 -11.77
CA GLU A 27 1.32 4.64 -10.82
C GLU A 27 2.85 4.58 -10.76
N PHE A 28 3.43 3.38 -10.62
CA PHE A 28 4.89 3.24 -10.64
C PHE A 28 5.52 3.63 -11.99
N GLY A 29 4.75 3.61 -13.07
CA GLY A 29 5.18 4.12 -14.38
C GLY A 29 5.34 5.64 -14.42
N HIS A 30 4.69 6.37 -13.53
CA HIS A 30 4.74 7.83 -13.43
C HIS A 30 5.63 8.36 -12.30
N ILE A 31 6.17 7.49 -11.46
CA ILE A 31 7.04 7.84 -10.32
C ILE A 31 8.49 7.63 -10.73
N SER A 32 9.31 8.66 -10.58
CA SER A 32 10.74 8.65 -10.94
C SER A 32 11.65 8.65 -9.71
N THR A 33 11.20 9.19 -8.58
CA THR A 33 11.97 9.36 -7.34
C THR A 33 11.30 8.69 -6.15
N LEU A 34 12.08 8.36 -5.13
CA LEU A 34 11.50 7.84 -3.89
C LEU A 34 10.69 8.93 -3.18
N ARG A 35 11.07 10.19 -3.29
CA ARG A 35 10.31 11.34 -2.75
C ARG A 35 8.89 11.37 -3.32
N GLU A 36 8.76 11.28 -4.65
CA GLU A 36 7.44 11.24 -5.32
C GLU A 36 6.58 10.08 -4.80
N TYR A 37 7.17 8.90 -4.56
CA TYR A 37 6.45 7.76 -3.99
C TYR A 37 5.94 8.06 -2.58
N VAL A 38 6.77 8.65 -1.72
CA VAL A 38 6.40 9.02 -0.35
C VAL A 38 5.28 10.05 -0.37
N ASP A 39 5.40 11.10 -1.16
CA ASP A 39 4.41 12.18 -1.27
C ASP A 39 3.08 11.65 -1.78
N LEU A 40 3.09 10.82 -2.84
CA LEU A 40 1.88 10.20 -3.38
C LEU A 40 1.20 9.29 -2.36
N THR A 41 1.98 8.52 -1.60
CA THR A 41 1.44 7.63 -0.58
C THR A 41 0.78 8.42 0.55
N ILE A 42 1.42 9.49 1.03
CA ILE A 42 0.86 10.38 2.04
C ILE A 42 -0.41 11.08 1.52
N GLN A 43 -0.40 11.55 0.27
CA GLN A 43 -1.56 12.17 -0.37
C GLN A 43 -2.76 11.21 -0.45
N LYS A 44 -2.54 9.96 -0.84
CA LYS A 44 -3.58 8.93 -0.89
C LYS A 44 -4.18 8.66 0.49
N LEU A 45 -3.34 8.53 1.52
CA LEU A 45 -3.80 8.34 2.88
C LEU A 45 -4.62 9.54 3.38
N THR A 46 -4.22 10.76 3.04
CA THR A 46 -4.97 11.98 3.34
C THR A 46 -6.29 12.04 2.56
N GLY A 47 -6.29 11.60 1.31
CA GLY A 47 -7.49 11.47 0.48
C GLY A 47 -8.55 10.55 1.09
N ILE A 48 -8.13 9.44 1.71
CA ILE A 48 -9.02 8.52 2.43
C ILE A 48 -9.73 9.23 3.59
N HIS A 49 -9.04 10.12 4.30
CA HIS A 49 -9.65 10.93 5.36
C HIS A 49 -10.80 11.82 4.84
N ASN A 50 -10.56 12.50 3.72
CA ASN A 50 -11.56 13.36 3.10
C ASN A 50 -12.76 12.57 2.52
N TYR A 51 -12.55 11.31 2.19
CA TYR A 51 -13.55 10.42 1.60
C TYR A 51 -14.47 9.79 2.64
N SER A 52 -13.94 9.37 3.79
CA SER A 52 -14.73 8.79 4.88
C SER A 52 -15.73 9.79 5.49
N ALA A 53 -15.49 11.09 5.30
CA ALA A 53 -16.41 12.15 5.72
C ALA A 53 -17.54 12.42 4.73
N ARG A 54 -17.53 11.90 3.51
CA ARG A 54 -18.39 12.40 2.43
C ARG A 54 -19.14 11.41 1.55
N THR A 55 -19.17 10.16 1.71
CA THR A 55 -20.04 9.25 0.90
C THR A 55 -19.44 7.84 0.72
N PHE A 56 -20.26 6.87 0.89
CA PHE A 56 -20.11 5.54 0.31
C PHE A 56 -20.11 5.64 -1.22
N SER A 57 -18.99 5.91 -1.82
CA SER A 57 -18.81 5.80 -3.26
C SER A 57 -18.00 4.55 -3.60
N SER A 58 -18.15 4.09 -4.81
CA SER A 58 -17.83 2.78 -5.37
C SER A 58 -16.37 2.28 -5.28
N GLU A 59 -15.48 2.99 -4.63
CA GLU A 59 -14.12 2.52 -4.35
C GLU A 59 -13.98 2.19 -2.87
N ILE A 60 -13.99 0.90 -2.55
CA ILE A 60 -13.65 0.45 -1.20
C ILE A 60 -12.20 0.83 -0.95
N PRO A 61 -11.89 1.69 0.05
CA PRO A 61 -10.52 2.06 0.33
C PRO A 61 -9.66 0.80 0.56
N GLU A 62 -8.47 0.77 0.00
CA GLU A 62 -7.50 -0.35 0.14
C GLU A 62 -7.33 -0.79 1.60
N ILE A 63 -7.44 0.15 2.54
CA ILE A 63 -7.38 -0.07 3.98
C ILE A 63 -8.52 -0.96 4.50
N LEU A 64 -9.75 -0.74 4.03
CA LEU A 64 -10.90 -1.58 4.43
C LEU A 64 -10.78 -3.00 3.86
N CYS A 65 -10.22 -3.14 2.66
CA CYS A 65 -9.95 -4.46 2.09
C CYS A 65 -8.93 -5.26 2.90
N LEU A 66 -7.93 -4.60 3.49
CA LEU A 66 -6.93 -5.29 4.29
C LEU A 66 -7.51 -5.95 5.55
N SER A 67 -8.50 -5.34 6.20
CA SER A 67 -9.19 -5.96 7.35
C SER A 67 -9.95 -7.22 6.96
N LEU A 68 -10.49 -7.27 5.74
CA LEU A 68 -11.22 -8.42 5.21
C LEU A 68 -10.30 -9.54 4.70
N ILE A 69 -9.03 -9.25 4.40
CA ILE A 69 -8.10 -10.23 3.81
C ILE A 69 -7.91 -11.44 4.73
N VAL A 70 -7.81 -11.22 6.04
CA VAL A 70 -7.61 -12.31 7.00
C VAL A 70 -8.81 -13.26 6.99
N GLU A 71 -10.03 -12.71 6.99
CA GLU A 71 -11.27 -13.50 6.92
C GLU A 71 -11.38 -14.23 5.58
N VAL A 72 -11.07 -13.54 4.48
CA VAL A 72 -11.13 -14.11 3.14
C VAL A 72 -10.11 -15.24 2.97
N ILE A 73 -8.90 -15.12 3.49
CA ILE A 73 -7.90 -16.20 3.44
C ILE A 73 -8.34 -17.39 4.29
N ALA A 74 -9.05 -17.15 5.40
CA ALA A 74 -9.61 -18.22 6.22
C ALA A 74 -10.72 -18.98 5.48
N LEU A 75 -11.58 -18.28 4.73
CA LEU A 75 -12.65 -18.88 3.93
C LEU A 75 -12.15 -19.50 2.62
N PHE A 76 -11.18 -18.87 1.98
CA PHE A 76 -10.62 -19.28 0.69
C PHE A 76 -9.08 -19.33 0.76
N PRO A 77 -8.49 -20.42 1.29
CA PRO A 77 -7.04 -20.53 1.49
C PRO A 77 -6.20 -20.31 0.22
N GLU A 78 -6.75 -20.67 -0.95
CA GLU A 78 -6.11 -20.45 -2.24
C GLU A 78 -5.92 -18.96 -2.57
N PHE A 79 -6.75 -18.08 -2.03
CA PHE A 79 -6.66 -16.65 -2.24
C PHE A 79 -5.39 -16.04 -1.65
N LYS A 80 -4.77 -16.69 -0.68
CA LYS A 80 -3.46 -16.32 -0.13
C LYS A 80 -2.40 -16.13 -1.23
N LYS A 81 -2.45 -16.95 -2.29
CA LYS A 81 -1.52 -16.86 -3.42
C LYS A 81 -1.68 -15.55 -4.18
N VAL A 82 -2.92 -15.08 -4.37
CA VAL A 82 -3.23 -13.81 -5.06
C VAL A 82 -2.73 -12.64 -4.24
N VAL A 83 -3.00 -12.63 -2.94
CA VAL A 83 -2.54 -11.58 -2.01
C VAL A 83 -1.01 -11.53 -1.98
N LEU A 84 -0.36 -12.68 -1.87
CA LEU A 84 1.09 -12.78 -1.87
C LEU A 84 1.70 -12.28 -3.19
N ALA A 85 1.16 -12.69 -4.33
CA ALA A 85 1.62 -12.25 -5.64
C ALA A 85 1.50 -10.72 -5.81
N SER A 86 0.39 -10.13 -5.36
CA SER A 86 0.18 -8.68 -5.37
C SER A 86 1.20 -7.95 -4.47
N LYS A 87 1.47 -8.49 -3.27
CA LYS A 87 2.49 -7.95 -2.36
C LYS A 87 3.89 -8.02 -2.96
N MET A 88 4.25 -9.15 -3.58
CA MET A 88 5.55 -9.34 -4.22
C MET A 88 5.74 -8.42 -5.43
N LEU A 89 4.70 -8.21 -6.23
CA LEU A 89 4.72 -7.24 -7.33
C LEU A 89 5.01 -5.82 -6.84
N ARG A 90 4.32 -5.37 -5.80
CA ARG A 90 4.54 -4.05 -5.20
C ARG A 90 5.95 -3.92 -4.63
N LEU A 91 6.43 -4.94 -3.92
CA LEU A 91 7.78 -4.98 -3.37
C LEU A 91 8.84 -4.85 -4.46
N SER A 92 8.75 -5.66 -5.52
CA SER A 92 9.68 -5.63 -6.65
C SER A 92 9.74 -4.26 -7.33
N LYS A 93 8.57 -3.62 -7.56
CA LYS A 93 8.52 -2.28 -8.14
C LYS A 93 9.16 -1.23 -7.23
N LEU A 94 8.94 -1.33 -5.94
CA LEU A 94 9.53 -0.41 -4.97
C LEU A 94 11.05 -0.62 -4.84
N GLU A 95 11.52 -1.86 -4.85
CA GLU A 95 12.96 -2.16 -4.89
C GLU A 95 13.62 -1.56 -6.14
N GLN A 96 12.97 -1.67 -7.31
CA GLN A 96 13.47 -1.08 -8.54
C GLN A 96 13.52 0.45 -8.46
N LEU A 97 12.49 1.09 -7.90
CA LEU A 97 12.46 2.54 -7.67
C LEU A 97 13.61 2.97 -6.77
N ILE A 98 13.84 2.28 -5.65
CA ILE A 98 14.95 2.56 -4.72
C ILE A 98 16.31 2.41 -5.41
N LEU A 99 16.49 1.37 -6.23
CA LEU A 99 17.72 1.19 -7.01
C LEU A 99 17.96 2.34 -7.99
N ASN A 100 16.90 2.82 -8.64
CA ASN A 100 16.98 3.96 -9.53
C ASN A 100 17.31 5.25 -8.77
N ALA A 101 16.69 5.47 -7.62
CA ALA A 101 16.95 6.61 -6.73
C ALA A 101 18.41 6.62 -6.22
N LYS A 102 18.97 5.46 -5.89
CA LYS A 102 20.40 5.33 -5.55
C LYS A 102 21.31 5.70 -6.72
N ARG A 103 21.01 5.20 -7.92
CA ARG A 103 21.79 5.52 -9.14
C ARG A 103 21.72 7.00 -9.50
N ALA A 104 20.60 7.66 -9.21
CA ALA A 104 20.40 9.09 -9.42
C ALA A 104 21.05 9.97 -8.31
N GLY A 105 21.59 9.37 -7.24
CA GLY A 105 22.18 10.11 -6.12
C GLY A 105 21.15 10.68 -5.13
N GLU A 106 19.87 10.32 -5.25
CA GLU A 106 18.84 10.72 -4.29
C GLU A 106 19.04 10.02 -2.94
N LEU A 107 19.45 8.74 -2.98
CA LEU A 107 19.64 7.92 -1.80
C LEU A 107 21.10 7.55 -1.61
N ARG A 108 21.51 7.35 -0.36
CA ARG A 108 22.83 6.83 -0.02
C ARG A 108 23.02 5.43 -0.58
N ASN A 109 24.24 5.13 -1.02
CA ASN A 109 24.58 3.82 -1.61
C ASN A 109 24.60 2.67 -0.59
N ASP A 110 24.83 2.97 0.70
CA ASP A 110 24.89 1.99 1.79
C ASP A 110 23.51 1.55 2.31
N VAL A 111 22.42 2.21 1.87
CA VAL A 111 21.05 1.82 2.24
C VAL A 111 20.73 0.45 1.66
N ASP A 112 20.27 -0.47 2.49
CA ASP A 112 19.77 -1.77 2.03
C ASP A 112 18.43 -1.60 1.30
N THR A 113 18.43 -1.88 0.01
CA THR A 113 17.27 -1.71 -0.88
C THR A 113 16.06 -2.54 -0.45
N SER A 114 16.28 -3.81 -0.09
CA SER A 114 15.20 -4.73 0.26
C SER A 114 14.61 -4.40 1.64
N ILE A 115 15.45 -4.03 2.59
CA ILE A 115 15.01 -3.61 3.93
C ILE A 115 14.22 -2.31 3.83
N LEU A 116 14.71 -1.31 3.09
CA LEU A 116 14.00 -0.04 2.89
C LEU A 116 12.64 -0.26 2.24
N ALA A 117 12.57 -1.06 1.17
CA ALA A 117 11.32 -1.37 0.49
C ALA A 117 10.30 -2.04 1.43
N LYS A 118 10.74 -3.04 2.20
CA LYS A 118 9.88 -3.73 3.18
C LYS A 118 9.38 -2.79 4.27
N ASN A 119 10.24 -1.90 4.78
CA ASN A 119 9.86 -0.93 5.81
C ASN A 119 8.81 0.05 5.27
N LEU A 120 8.98 0.59 4.06
CA LEU A 120 8.00 1.47 3.42
C LEU A 120 6.64 0.77 3.24
N LEU A 121 6.64 -0.52 2.82
CA LEU A 121 5.39 -1.28 2.73
C LEU A 121 4.75 -1.53 4.09
N ASN A 122 5.53 -1.84 5.11
CA ASN A 122 5.02 -2.12 6.46
C ASN A 122 4.42 -0.87 7.11
N ILE A 123 4.94 0.33 6.86
CA ILE A 123 4.33 1.59 7.31
C ILE A 123 2.90 1.70 6.76
N SER A 124 2.69 1.41 5.47
CA SER A 124 1.34 1.44 4.86
C SER A 124 0.37 0.48 5.55
N VAL A 125 0.83 -0.72 5.91
CA VAL A 125 0.01 -1.71 6.64
C VAL A 125 -0.25 -1.27 8.08
N GLY A 126 0.70 -0.59 8.70
CA GLY A 126 0.59 -0.06 10.06
C GLY A 126 -0.55 0.93 10.27
N VAL A 127 -0.96 1.66 9.22
CA VAL A 127 -2.13 2.57 9.26
C VAL A 127 -3.37 1.88 9.83
N ILE A 128 -3.60 0.63 9.43
CA ILE A 128 -4.77 -0.14 9.86
C ILE A 128 -4.76 -0.36 11.36
N ASN A 129 -3.61 -0.69 11.94
CA ASN A 129 -3.47 -0.86 13.38
C ASN A 129 -3.80 0.43 14.10
N TYR A 130 -3.31 1.59 13.62
CA TYR A 130 -3.64 2.88 14.21
C TYR A 130 -5.14 3.18 14.13
N LEU A 131 -5.78 2.90 12.99
CA LEU A 131 -7.21 3.12 12.80
C LEU A 131 -8.07 2.23 13.71
N ILE A 132 -7.71 0.96 13.85
CA ILE A 132 -8.44 0.00 14.70
C ILE A 132 -8.27 0.36 16.17
N MET A 133 -7.05 0.68 16.61
CA MET A 133 -6.75 0.87 18.03
C MET A 133 -7.17 2.23 18.55
N HIS A 134 -7.02 3.28 17.76
CA HIS A 134 -7.25 4.65 18.22
C HIS A 134 -8.57 5.24 17.72
N GLN A 135 -9.18 4.68 16.69
CA GLN A 135 -10.39 5.19 16.03
C GLN A 135 -10.29 6.69 15.63
N ASP A 136 -9.05 7.18 15.53
CA ASP A 136 -8.71 8.55 15.19
C ASP A 136 -7.85 8.57 13.91
N ILE A 137 -8.51 8.95 12.82
CA ILE A 137 -7.89 9.02 11.50
C ILE A 137 -6.78 10.08 11.47
N SER A 138 -6.96 11.20 12.13
CA SER A 138 -5.98 12.28 12.15
C SER A 138 -4.69 11.84 12.84
N TYR A 139 -4.82 11.13 13.96
CA TYR A 139 -3.68 10.53 14.66
C TYR A 139 -2.96 9.50 13.77
N ALA A 140 -3.71 8.58 13.15
CA ALA A 140 -3.15 7.56 12.28
C ALA A 140 -2.37 8.16 11.10
N LEU A 141 -2.93 9.18 10.45
CA LEU A 141 -2.29 9.88 9.33
C LEU A 141 -1.03 10.63 9.76
N SER A 142 -1.07 11.30 10.91
CA SER A 142 0.09 12.02 11.46
C SER A 142 1.23 11.04 11.79
N ALA A 143 0.93 9.93 12.45
CA ALA A 143 1.91 8.91 12.80
C ALA A 143 2.58 8.30 11.56
N VAL A 144 1.79 7.96 10.55
CA VAL A 144 2.28 7.36 9.31
C VAL A 144 3.10 8.35 8.49
N ARG A 145 2.64 9.60 8.38
CA ARG A 145 3.41 10.67 7.72
C ARG A 145 4.78 10.81 8.37
N SER A 146 4.83 10.91 9.70
CA SER A 146 6.08 11.05 10.46
C SER A 146 7.02 9.87 10.21
N GLN A 147 6.51 8.64 10.14
CA GLN A 147 7.31 7.46 9.85
C GLN A 147 7.88 7.45 8.43
N TYR A 148 7.08 7.84 7.42
CA TYR A 148 7.56 7.97 6.04
C TYR A 148 8.64 9.04 5.90
N GLU A 149 8.43 10.23 6.47
CA GLU A 149 9.40 11.34 6.43
C GLU A 149 10.70 10.96 7.15
N GLN A 150 10.60 10.35 8.33
CA GLN A 150 11.77 9.88 9.07
C GLN A 150 12.57 8.84 8.27
N LEU A 151 11.88 7.83 7.72
CA LEU A 151 12.55 6.77 6.96
C LEU A 151 13.21 7.31 5.69
N TYR A 152 12.54 8.24 4.99
CA TYR A 152 13.10 8.92 3.83
C TYR A 152 14.33 9.75 4.20
N SER A 153 14.25 10.57 5.25
CA SER A 153 15.36 11.42 5.69
C SER A 153 16.61 10.61 6.10
N LEU A 154 16.42 9.42 6.67
CA LEU A 154 17.52 8.51 7.00
C LEU A 154 18.15 7.86 5.77
N ALA A 155 17.45 7.78 4.67
CA ALA A 155 17.90 7.15 3.43
C ALA A 155 18.55 8.13 2.44
N VAL A 156 18.24 9.42 2.54
CA VAL A 156 18.79 10.47 1.65
C VAL A 156 20.29 10.67 1.93
N GLY A 157 21.06 10.92 0.87
CA GLY A 157 22.45 11.37 0.97
C GLY A 157 22.57 12.81 1.50
N GLU A 158 23.68 13.11 2.18
CA GLU A 158 24.07 14.48 2.50
C GLU A 158 24.46 15.25 1.23
#